data_5e2ddcc22cfd18f8b4cc3afb7cfa7e64
#
_entry.id   5e2ddcc22cfd18f8b4cc3afb7cfa7e64
#
_cell.length_a   1.000
_cell.length_b   1.000
_cell.length_c   1.000
_cell.angle_alpha   90.00
_cell.angle_beta   90.00
_cell.angle_gamma   90.00
#
_symmetry.space_group_name_H-M   'P 1'
#
loop_
_entity.id
_entity.type
_entity.pdbx_description
1 polymer ?
#
loop_
_entity_poly.entity_id
_entity_poly.type
_entity_poly.pdbx_seq_one_letter_code
_entity_poly.pdbx_strand_id
1 'polypeptide(L)'
;MVGHEDAHRLGWLGTGRMGVEMARRLLAAGCDLAVYNRSSAKAEPLVRLGAKPASAASELATRDIVFMTVGSSDDLISAVLGRDGLMSGTNGAAPRVLVDCSTVSAEASARVRAEIADRGTALLAAPVMGNPKVVRAGKMTAAVSGPRDAFVMTEPYLTMLGRGVTYVGDGEAARTVKLCHNLFLGVVAQSLAEITVLAEKSGISRQAFLACLNKSVMGSLFTGYKTPAYVNLDFEPTFTATLLRKDFDLGLAAAREHEVPMPVAAIVHQLIQGLVGRGYGDADFAALLQQQAEAAGLTLISEHADVPDGLDTTESRRHQPTE
;
A
#
# COMPACT_ATOMS: atom_id res chain seq x y z
N MET A 1 2.83 -6.49 -24.11
CA MET A 1 4.24 -6.96 -24.04
C MET A 1 5.09 -5.82 -24.58
N VAL A 2 5.95 -5.22 -23.72
CA VAL A 2 6.94 -4.24 -24.16
C VAL A 2 7.94 -5.02 -25.02
N GLY A 3 8.20 -4.57 -26.27
CA GLY A 3 9.17 -5.21 -27.14
C GLY A 3 10.56 -5.22 -26.48
N HIS A 4 11.33 -6.28 -26.67
CA HIS A 4 12.63 -6.49 -26.03
C HIS A 4 13.69 -5.42 -26.32
N GLU A 5 13.49 -4.52 -27.29
CA GLU A 5 14.48 -3.50 -27.68
C GLU A 5 14.35 -2.17 -26.91
N ASP A 6 13.22 -1.91 -26.21
CA ASP A 6 12.97 -0.67 -25.46
C ASP A 6 12.78 -0.89 -23.93
N ALA A 7 13.17 -2.04 -23.41
CA ALA A 7 12.97 -2.36 -22.00
C ALA A 7 13.96 -1.62 -21.10
N HIS A 8 13.45 -0.72 -20.25
CA HIS A 8 14.29 -0.03 -19.25
C HIS A 8 14.81 -0.98 -18.17
N ARG A 9 16.02 -0.71 -17.69
CA ARG A 9 16.61 -1.41 -16.55
C ARG A 9 16.00 -0.83 -15.27
N LEU A 10 15.40 -1.69 -14.47
CA LEU A 10 14.67 -1.28 -13.27
C LEU A 10 15.50 -1.48 -11.99
N GLY A 11 15.31 -0.61 -11.02
CA GLY A 11 15.76 -0.75 -9.65
C GLY A 11 14.57 -0.80 -8.69
N TRP A 12 14.70 -1.53 -7.58
CA TRP A 12 13.75 -1.53 -6.49
C TRP A 12 14.46 -1.27 -5.15
N LEU A 13 14.14 -0.16 -4.49
CA LEU A 13 14.66 0.22 -3.20
C LEU A 13 13.60 -0.01 -2.12
N GLY A 14 13.91 -0.87 -1.14
CA GLY A 14 13.00 -1.17 -0.03
C GLY A 14 12.10 -2.39 -0.29
N THR A 15 12.51 -3.54 0.24
CA THR A 15 11.82 -4.83 0.10
C THR A 15 11.06 -5.20 1.38
N GLY A 16 10.30 -4.23 1.93
CA GLY A 16 9.32 -4.47 2.98
C GLY A 16 8.12 -5.27 2.48
N ARG A 17 7.10 -5.44 3.32
CA ARG A 17 5.90 -6.26 2.98
C ARG A 17 5.25 -5.88 1.65
N MET A 18 5.15 -4.59 1.34
CA MET A 18 4.59 -4.12 0.07
C MET A 18 5.60 -4.22 -1.08
N GLY A 19 6.83 -3.75 -0.85
CA GLY A 19 7.88 -3.69 -1.87
C GLY A 19 8.22 -5.08 -2.43
N VAL A 20 8.29 -6.11 -1.59
CA VAL A 20 8.58 -7.46 -2.05
C VAL A 20 7.51 -8.00 -3.00
N GLU A 21 6.23 -7.75 -2.73
CA GLU A 21 5.15 -8.24 -3.59
C GLU A 21 5.07 -7.46 -4.92
N MET A 22 5.31 -6.13 -4.89
CA MET A 22 5.35 -5.32 -6.11
C MET A 22 6.56 -5.69 -6.99
N ALA A 23 7.77 -5.80 -6.40
CA ALA A 23 8.97 -6.22 -7.12
C ALA A 23 8.82 -7.63 -7.72
N ARG A 24 8.16 -8.55 -7.00
CA ARG A 24 7.85 -9.90 -7.50
C ARG A 24 7.02 -9.87 -8.78
N ARG A 25 6.05 -8.95 -8.87
CA ARG A 25 5.22 -8.80 -10.08
C ARG A 25 6.01 -8.32 -11.28
N LEU A 26 6.95 -7.39 -11.10
CA LEU A 26 7.85 -6.96 -12.17
C LEU A 26 8.75 -8.11 -12.65
N LEU A 27 9.30 -8.90 -11.73
CA LEU A 27 10.09 -10.09 -12.08
C LEU A 27 9.24 -11.13 -12.83
N ALA A 28 8.02 -11.39 -12.38
CA ALA A 28 7.10 -12.31 -13.06
C ALA A 28 6.71 -11.83 -14.47
N ALA A 29 6.74 -10.51 -14.70
CA ALA A 29 6.55 -9.90 -16.03
C ALA A 29 7.82 -9.91 -16.89
N GLY A 30 8.95 -10.45 -16.39
CA GLY A 30 10.21 -10.58 -17.13
C GLY A 30 11.10 -9.32 -17.12
N CYS A 31 10.86 -8.37 -16.22
CA CYS A 31 11.67 -7.15 -16.14
C CYS A 31 13.10 -7.40 -15.62
N ASP A 32 14.12 -6.71 -16.20
CA ASP A 32 15.48 -6.65 -15.63
C ASP A 32 15.45 -5.78 -14.37
N LEU A 33 15.44 -6.41 -13.20
CA LEU A 33 15.28 -5.77 -11.91
C LEU A 33 16.49 -5.97 -10.99
N ALA A 34 17.08 -4.88 -10.51
CA ALA A 34 18.02 -4.90 -9.39
C ALA A 34 17.30 -4.48 -8.10
N VAL A 35 17.66 -5.07 -6.96
CA VAL A 35 16.99 -4.84 -5.68
C VAL A 35 17.98 -4.47 -4.59
N TYR A 36 17.60 -3.51 -3.76
CA TYR A 36 18.33 -3.13 -2.56
C TYR A 36 17.40 -3.01 -1.36
N ASN A 37 17.85 -3.50 -0.23
CA ASN A 37 17.23 -3.24 1.07
C ASN A 37 18.31 -3.14 2.14
N ARG A 38 18.17 -2.21 3.10
CA ARG A 38 19.11 -2.04 4.23
C ARG A 38 19.42 -3.36 4.96
N SER A 39 18.41 -4.21 5.15
CA SER A 39 18.59 -5.60 5.59
C SER A 39 18.57 -6.51 4.36
N SER A 40 19.74 -6.98 3.91
CA SER A 40 19.89 -7.81 2.71
C SER A 40 19.02 -9.08 2.73
N ALA A 41 18.81 -9.68 3.91
CA ALA A 41 17.96 -10.85 4.07
C ALA A 41 16.53 -10.64 3.57
N LYS A 42 16.00 -9.40 3.61
CA LYS A 42 14.66 -9.08 3.09
C LYS A 42 14.62 -9.04 1.55
N ALA A 43 15.75 -8.89 0.88
CA ALA A 43 15.83 -8.93 -0.59
C ALA A 43 16.01 -10.36 -1.14
N GLU A 44 16.47 -11.29 -0.31
CA GLU A 44 16.80 -12.66 -0.69
C GLU A 44 15.67 -13.41 -1.43
N PRO A 45 14.38 -13.28 -1.04
CA PRO A 45 13.28 -13.90 -1.77
C PRO A 45 13.16 -13.43 -3.24
N LEU A 46 13.54 -12.17 -3.52
CA LEU A 46 13.52 -11.61 -4.88
C LEU A 46 14.76 -12.06 -5.67
N VAL A 47 15.92 -12.16 -5.02
CA VAL A 47 17.15 -12.68 -5.64
C VAL A 47 16.94 -14.12 -6.12
N ARG A 48 16.29 -14.97 -5.31
CA ARG A 48 15.90 -16.33 -5.71
C ARG A 48 14.95 -16.38 -6.91
N LEU A 49 14.21 -15.31 -7.15
CA LEU A 49 13.32 -15.15 -8.31
C LEU A 49 14.01 -14.49 -9.52
N GLY A 50 15.33 -14.23 -9.45
CA GLY A 50 16.11 -13.69 -10.55
C GLY A 50 16.43 -12.20 -10.46
N ALA A 51 16.09 -11.50 -9.36
CA ALA A 51 16.52 -10.13 -9.17
C ALA A 51 18.05 -10.06 -8.96
N LYS A 52 18.66 -9.00 -9.48
CA LYS A 52 20.08 -8.71 -9.27
C LYS A 52 20.26 -8.03 -7.90
N PRO A 53 21.02 -8.59 -6.95
CA PRO A 53 21.25 -7.92 -5.68
C PRO A 53 22.16 -6.69 -5.87
N ALA A 54 21.83 -5.59 -5.20
CA ALA A 54 22.71 -4.44 -5.04
C ALA A 54 23.24 -4.39 -3.61
N SER A 55 24.52 -4.08 -3.45
CA SER A 55 25.20 -4.00 -2.15
C SER A 55 24.97 -2.66 -1.46
N ALA A 56 24.69 -1.61 -2.24
CA ALA A 56 24.38 -0.26 -1.76
C ALA A 56 23.21 0.35 -2.55
N ALA A 57 22.48 1.27 -1.92
CA ALA A 57 21.38 1.99 -2.60
C ALA A 57 21.88 2.74 -3.84
N SER A 58 23.09 3.31 -3.77
CA SER A 58 23.72 4.06 -4.89
C SER A 58 24.01 3.23 -6.13
N GLU A 59 24.11 1.91 -6.01
CA GLU A 59 24.26 1.04 -7.19
C GLU A 59 23.00 1.05 -8.07
N LEU A 60 21.81 1.27 -7.45
CA LEU A 60 20.56 1.41 -8.20
C LEU A 60 20.51 2.69 -9.05
N ALA A 61 21.34 3.69 -8.74
CA ALA A 61 21.41 4.92 -9.52
C ALA A 61 21.86 4.70 -11.00
N THR A 62 22.44 3.54 -11.31
CA THR A 62 22.77 3.13 -12.67
C THR A 62 21.59 2.58 -13.47
N ARG A 63 20.42 2.40 -12.84
CA ARG A 63 19.19 1.94 -13.48
C ARG A 63 18.45 3.12 -14.11
N ASP A 64 17.65 2.85 -15.13
CA ASP A 64 16.90 3.88 -15.84
C ASP A 64 15.72 4.39 -14.99
N ILE A 65 15.02 3.47 -14.32
CA ILE A 65 13.88 3.75 -13.45
C ILE A 65 14.12 3.03 -12.10
N VAL A 66 13.98 3.77 -11.00
CA VAL A 66 14.05 3.20 -9.65
C VAL A 66 12.70 3.35 -8.97
N PHE A 67 12.09 2.22 -8.62
CA PHE A 67 10.92 2.17 -7.73
C PHE A 67 11.37 2.14 -6.28
N MET A 68 10.58 2.75 -5.40
CA MET A 68 10.92 2.79 -3.99
C MET A 68 9.70 2.58 -3.10
N THR A 69 9.93 1.90 -1.95
CA THR A 69 8.92 1.72 -0.89
C THR A 69 9.59 1.80 0.47
N VAL A 70 9.29 2.84 1.23
CA VAL A 70 9.84 3.08 2.57
C VAL A 70 8.72 3.29 3.61
N GLY A 71 9.09 3.26 4.90
CA GLY A 71 8.14 3.29 6.01
C GLY A 71 7.68 4.67 6.45
N SER A 72 8.52 5.70 6.28
CA SER A 72 8.30 7.04 6.80
C SER A 72 8.87 8.12 5.89
N SER A 73 8.53 9.40 6.17
CA SER A 73 9.11 10.56 5.50
C SER A 73 10.62 10.69 5.72
N ASP A 74 11.10 10.38 6.92
CA ASP A 74 12.53 10.39 7.24
C ASP A 74 13.28 9.26 6.50
N ASP A 75 12.65 8.10 6.38
CA ASP A 75 13.21 7.00 5.58
C ASP A 75 13.31 7.39 4.09
N LEU A 76 12.34 8.14 3.55
CA LEU A 76 12.40 8.65 2.17
C LEU A 76 13.62 9.56 1.99
N ILE A 77 13.77 10.57 2.84
CA ILE A 77 14.89 11.51 2.77
C ILE A 77 16.23 10.77 2.92
N SER A 78 16.33 9.90 3.91
CA SER A 78 17.55 9.13 4.18
C SER A 78 17.89 8.15 3.04
N ALA A 79 16.91 7.44 2.50
CA ALA A 79 17.13 6.46 1.43
C ALA A 79 17.52 7.09 0.09
N VAL A 80 17.13 8.34 -0.15
CA VAL A 80 17.47 9.03 -1.40
C VAL A 80 18.68 9.95 -1.21
N LEU A 81 18.65 10.83 -0.21
CA LEU A 81 19.61 11.94 -0.04
C LEU A 81 20.66 11.66 1.05
N GLY A 82 20.47 10.63 1.87
CA GLY A 82 21.38 10.28 2.95
C GLY A 82 22.77 9.89 2.45
N ARG A 83 23.75 9.82 3.37
CA ARG A 83 25.15 9.48 3.07
C ARG A 83 25.30 8.17 2.29
N ASP A 84 24.44 7.17 2.59
CA ASP A 84 24.43 5.85 1.94
C ASP A 84 23.18 5.67 1.06
N GLY A 85 22.54 6.79 0.66
CA GLY A 85 21.30 6.83 -0.11
C GLY A 85 21.51 6.61 -1.62
N LEU A 86 20.42 6.61 -2.35
CA LEU A 86 20.41 6.41 -3.81
C LEU A 86 21.33 7.43 -4.55
N MET A 87 21.34 8.67 -4.10
CA MET A 87 22.10 9.77 -4.73
C MET A 87 23.52 9.94 -4.15
N SER A 88 24.02 9.04 -3.31
CA SER A 88 25.34 9.17 -2.67
C SER A 88 26.52 8.76 -3.57
N GLY A 89 26.25 8.16 -4.72
CA GLY A 89 27.30 7.70 -5.63
C GLY A 89 28.18 8.86 -6.15
N THR A 90 29.52 8.64 -6.14
CA THR A 90 30.50 9.66 -6.55
C THR A 90 30.71 9.76 -8.07
N ASN A 91 30.17 8.81 -8.84
CA ASN A 91 30.31 8.73 -10.30
C ASN A 91 29.29 9.57 -11.08
N GLY A 92 28.45 10.35 -10.38
CA GLY A 92 27.42 11.18 -10.99
C GLY A 92 26.22 10.40 -11.59
N ALA A 93 26.16 9.08 -11.42
CA ALA A 93 25.02 8.30 -11.90
C ALA A 93 23.74 8.71 -11.17
N ALA A 94 22.65 8.83 -11.92
CA ALA A 94 21.31 9.10 -11.40
C ALA A 94 20.28 8.43 -12.32
N PRO A 95 19.19 7.85 -11.76
CA PRO A 95 18.13 7.30 -12.58
C PRO A 95 17.39 8.44 -13.31
N ARG A 96 16.81 8.12 -14.47
CA ARG A 96 15.95 9.08 -15.18
C ARG A 96 14.67 9.38 -14.38
N VAL A 97 14.11 8.37 -13.73
CA VAL A 97 12.88 8.48 -12.92
C VAL A 97 13.03 7.72 -11.61
N LEU A 98 12.69 8.40 -10.50
CA LEU A 98 12.44 7.80 -9.20
C LEU A 98 10.92 7.72 -8.98
N VAL A 99 10.38 6.52 -8.81
CA VAL A 99 8.95 6.27 -8.56
C VAL A 99 8.77 5.91 -7.09
N ASP A 100 8.26 6.84 -6.30
CA ASP A 100 8.03 6.62 -4.87
C ASP A 100 6.61 6.11 -4.61
N CYS A 101 6.50 4.82 -4.26
CA CYS A 101 5.27 4.12 -3.92
C CYS A 101 4.89 4.23 -2.43
N SER A 102 5.63 5.00 -1.64
CA SER A 102 5.44 5.12 -0.19
C SER A 102 4.30 6.08 0.18
N THR A 103 3.77 5.93 1.40
CA THR A 103 2.87 6.91 2.00
C THR A 103 3.67 7.81 2.96
N VAL A 104 4.04 8.97 2.48
CA VAL A 104 4.86 9.99 3.17
C VAL A 104 4.23 11.36 3.03
N SER A 105 4.73 12.36 3.77
CA SER A 105 4.24 13.74 3.68
C SER A 105 4.57 14.38 2.32
N ALA A 106 3.72 15.30 1.89
CA ALA A 106 3.95 16.10 0.67
C ALA A 106 5.24 16.94 0.78
N GLU A 107 5.50 17.49 1.96
CA GLU A 107 6.71 18.29 2.25
C GLU A 107 8.00 17.48 2.03
N ALA A 108 8.11 16.28 2.63
CA ALA A 108 9.29 15.42 2.46
C ALA A 108 9.50 15.02 0.99
N SER A 109 8.41 14.73 0.29
CA SER A 109 8.43 14.41 -1.13
C SER A 109 8.89 15.61 -1.98
N ALA A 110 8.33 16.79 -1.75
CA ALA A 110 8.69 18.00 -2.45
C ALA A 110 10.18 18.36 -2.24
N ARG A 111 10.69 18.20 -1.00
CA ARG A 111 12.11 18.35 -0.71
C ARG A 111 12.98 17.41 -1.52
N VAL A 112 12.66 16.11 -1.51
CA VAL A 112 13.43 15.13 -2.30
C VAL A 112 13.36 15.45 -3.79
N ARG A 113 12.18 15.82 -4.31
CA ARG A 113 11.95 16.21 -5.69
C ARG A 113 12.88 17.35 -6.11
N ALA A 114 12.96 18.41 -5.29
CA ALA A 114 13.81 19.56 -5.57
C ALA A 114 15.29 19.16 -5.63
N GLU A 115 15.77 18.41 -4.66
CA GLU A 115 17.17 18.01 -4.53
C GLU A 115 17.65 17.08 -5.66
N ILE A 116 16.78 16.17 -6.17
CA ILE A 116 17.18 15.24 -7.25
C ILE A 116 17.00 15.82 -8.64
N ALA A 117 16.19 16.88 -8.79
CA ALA A 117 15.97 17.55 -10.07
C ALA A 117 17.28 18.10 -10.66
N ASP A 118 18.17 18.65 -9.83
CA ASP A 118 19.48 19.14 -10.23
C ASP A 118 20.40 18.06 -10.83
N ARG A 119 20.06 16.79 -10.59
CA ARG A 119 20.76 15.63 -11.16
C ARG A 119 20.05 15.02 -12.37
N GLY A 120 19.00 15.69 -12.87
CA GLY A 120 18.22 15.24 -14.03
C GLY A 120 17.27 14.07 -13.71
N THR A 121 16.99 13.77 -12.43
CA THR A 121 16.05 12.74 -12.03
C THR A 121 14.65 13.34 -11.82
N ALA A 122 13.65 12.82 -12.54
CA ALA A 122 12.26 13.13 -12.29
C ALA A 122 11.73 12.29 -11.12
N LEU A 123 10.98 12.89 -10.17
CA LEU A 123 10.27 12.16 -9.13
C LEU A 123 8.79 12.03 -9.47
N LEU A 124 8.29 10.81 -9.52
CA LEU A 124 6.87 10.50 -9.52
C LEU A 124 6.43 10.06 -8.12
N ALA A 125 5.43 10.74 -7.56
CA ALA A 125 4.70 10.22 -6.41
C ALA A 125 3.68 9.20 -6.92
N ALA A 126 3.81 7.95 -6.50
CA ALA A 126 2.98 6.83 -6.96
C ALA A 126 2.48 5.97 -5.78
N PRO A 127 1.87 6.57 -4.75
CA PRO A 127 1.35 5.81 -3.63
C PRO A 127 0.30 4.80 -4.09
N VAL A 128 0.31 3.64 -3.44
CA VAL A 128 -0.50 2.49 -3.85
C VAL A 128 -1.69 2.27 -2.92
N MET A 129 -2.84 1.84 -3.48
CA MET A 129 -4.04 1.44 -2.76
C MET A 129 -4.17 -0.07 -2.82
N GLY A 130 -4.01 -0.70 -1.66
CA GLY A 130 -4.01 -2.14 -1.46
C GLY A 130 -3.11 -2.54 -0.30
N ASN A 131 -3.13 -3.82 0.01
CA ASN A 131 -2.27 -4.47 0.99
C ASN A 131 -1.43 -5.57 0.30
N PRO A 132 -0.50 -6.26 0.97
CA PRO A 132 0.33 -7.29 0.33
C PRO A 132 -0.49 -8.40 -0.38
N LYS A 133 -1.62 -8.83 0.17
CA LYS A 133 -2.50 -9.83 -0.45
C LYS A 133 -3.13 -9.28 -1.74
N VAL A 134 -3.58 -8.03 -1.73
CA VAL A 134 -4.17 -7.34 -2.89
C VAL A 134 -3.14 -7.14 -4.01
N VAL A 135 -1.88 -6.80 -3.66
CA VAL A 135 -0.77 -6.71 -4.63
C VAL A 135 -0.48 -8.05 -5.25
N ARG A 136 -0.34 -9.10 -4.44
CA ARG A 136 -0.09 -10.47 -4.92
C ARG A 136 -1.16 -10.94 -5.89
N ALA A 137 -2.43 -10.63 -5.61
CA ALA A 137 -3.57 -10.93 -6.48
C ALA A 137 -3.66 -10.03 -7.73
N GLY A 138 -2.76 -9.07 -7.92
CA GLY A 138 -2.79 -8.15 -9.07
C GLY A 138 -3.95 -7.16 -9.07
N LYS A 139 -4.56 -6.91 -7.91
CA LYS A 139 -5.76 -6.07 -7.77
C LYS A 139 -5.47 -4.68 -7.16
N MET A 140 -4.19 -4.36 -6.96
CA MET A 140 -3.73 -3.05 -6.50
C MET A 140 -4.04 -1.95 -7.53
N THR A 141 -4.22 -0.72 -7.06
CA THR A 141 -4.25 0.48 -7.89
C THR A 141 -3.22 1.51 -7.40
N ALA A 142 -2.75 2.38 -8.30
CA ALA A 142 -1.86 3.48 -7.95
C ALA A 142 -2.43 4.80 -8.48
N ALA A 143 -2.35 5.86 -7.68
CA ALA A 143 -2.45 7.22 -8.16
C ALA A 143 -1.03 7.73 -8.44
N VAL A 144 -0.83 8.45 -9.52
CA VAL A 144 0.51 8.93 -9.92
C VAL A 144 0.47 10.40 -10.20
N SER A 145 1.44 11.16 -9.65
CA SER A 145 1.63 12.56 -9.95
C SER A 145 3.11 12.91 -10.12
N GLY A 146 3.35 13.96 -10.90
CA GLY A 146 4.69 14.46 -11.27
C GLY A 146 4.80 14.69 -12.77
N PRO A 147 6.03 14.86 -13.34
CA PRO A 147 6.20 15.15 -14.74
C PRO A 147 5.52 14.13 -15.67
N ARG A 148 4.74 14.63 -16.65
CA ARG A 148 3.91 13.78 -17.52
C ARG A 148 4.73 12.83 -18.38
N ASP A 149 5.88 13.26 -18.87
CA ASP A 149 6.81 12.45 -19.67
C ASP A 149 7.40 11.29 -18.85
N ALA A 150 7.76 11.55 -17.59
CA ALA A 150 8.19 10.51 -16.65
C ALA A 150 7.07 9.49 -16.38
N PHE A 151 5.81 9.95 -16.26
CA PHE A 151 4.67 9.05 -16.14
C PHE A 151 4.53 8.15 -17.37
N VAL A 152 4.56 8.71 -18.59
CA VAL A 152 4.42 7.93 -19.84
C VAL A 152 5.52 6.86 -19.92
N MET A 153 6.76 7.18 -19.52
CA MET A 153 7.87 6.22 -19.47
C MET A 153 7.63 5.07 -18.48
N THR A 154 6.99 5.35 -17.33
CA THR A 154 6.83 4.39 -16.23
C THR A 154 5.50 3.66 -16.23
N GLU A 155 4.48 4.17 -16.93
CA GLU A 155 3.12 3.63 -16.97
C GLU A 155 3.08 2.12 -17.32
N PRO A 156 3.85 1.60 -18.31
CA PRO A 156 3.86 0.18 -18.61
C PRO A 156 4.25 -0.70 -17.41
N TYR A 157 5.24 -0.26 -16.62
CA TYR A 157 5.72 -0.99 -15.45
C TYR A 157 4.75 -0.86 -14.26
N LEU A 158 4.19 0.35 -14.06
CA LEU A 158 3.17 0.58 -13.03
C LEU A 158 1.92 -0.28 -13.28
N THR A 159 1.51 -0.44 -14.52
CA THR A 159 0.37 -1.28 -14.93
C THR A 159 0.60 -2.76 -14.62
N MET A 160 1.85 -3.24 -14.65
CA MET A 160 2.20 -4.60 -14.26
C MET A 160 1.99 -4.86 -12.76
N LEU A 161 1.99 -3.82 -11.93
CA LEU A 161 1.85 -3.94 -10.48
C LEU A 161 0.42 -4.26 -10.04
N GLY A 162 -0.60 -3.90 -10.84
CA GLY A 162 -1.97 -4.07 -10.41
C GLY A 162 -2.99 -3.88 -11.53
N ARG A 163 -4.24 -3.62 -11.14
CA ARG A 163 -5.37 -3.52 -12.07
C ARG A 163 -5.60 -2.12 -12.64
N GLY A 164 -4.92 -1.10 -12.11
CA GLY A 164 -5.14 0.27 -12.58
C GLY A 164 -4.10 1.26 -12.08
N VAL A 165 -3.79 2.19 -12.97
CA VAL A 165 -2.91 3.32 -12.72
C VAL A 165 -3.63 4.58 -13.19
N THR A 166 -3.68 5.61 -12.35
CA THR A 166 -4.35 6.86 -12.68
C THR A 166 -3.38 8.02 -12.50
N TYR A 167 -3.09 8.74 -13.56
CA TYR A 167 -2.39 10.01 -13.47
C TYR A 167 -3.34 11.09 -12.94
N VAL A 168 -2.95 11.75 -11.86
CA VAL A 168 -3.82 12.69 -11.15
C VAL A 168 -3.29 14.13 -11.14
N GLY A 169 -2.24 14.41 -11.91
CA GLY A 169 -1.68 15.74 -12.08
C GLY A 169 -0.21 15.85 -11.67
N ASP A 170 0.26 17.06 -11.48
CA ASP A 170 1.64 17.35 -11.12
C ASP A 170 1.89 17.36 -9.61
N GLY A 171 3.15 17.51 -9.23
CA GLY A 171 3.59 17.70 -7.85
C GLY A 171 3.17 16.55 -6.94
N GLU A 172 2.50 16.88 -5.84
CA GLU A 172 2.14 15.94 -4.76
C GLU A 172 0.67 15.48 -4.82
N ALA A 173 -0.05 15.72 -5.92
CA ALA A 173 -1.48 15.40 -6.05
C ALA A 173 -1.82 13.94 -5.71
N ALA A 174 -0.97 12.98 -6.12
CA ALA A 174 -1.18 11.57 -5.80
C ALA A 174 -1.14 11.27 -4.30
N ARG A 175 -0.33 12.01 -3.53
CA ARG A 175 -0.27 11.86 -2.06
C ARG A 175 -1.56 12.31 -1.41
N THR A 176 -2.12 13.44 -1.87
CA THR A 176 -3.44 13.89 -1.40
C THR A 176 -4.52 12.86 -1.72
N VAL A 177 -4.53 12.30 -2.94
CA VAL A 177 -5.45 11.20 -3.29
C VAL A 177 -5.29 10.00 -2.35
N LYS A 178 -4.05 9.63 -2.01
CA LYS A 178 -3.79 8.54 -1.07
C LYS A 178 -4.31 8.83 0.33
N LEU A 179 -4.11 10.04 0.83
CA LEU A 179 -4.64 10.45 2.14
C LEU A 179 -6.17 10.43 2.15
N CYS A 180 -6.83 10.98 1.13
CA CYS A 180 -8.29 10.91 0.98
C CYS A 180 -8.79 9.48 0.96
N HIS A 181 -8.12 8.60 0.19
CA HIS A 181 -8.45 7.17 0.16
C HIS A 181 -8.35 6.52 1.54
N ASN A 182 -7.28 6.78 2.31
CA ASN A 182 -7.08 6.12 3.59
C ASN A 182 -7.97 6.70 4.71
N LEU A 183 -8.31 7.99 4.66
CA LEU A 183 -9.35 8.56 5.52
C LEU A 183 -10.70 7.87 5.25
N PHE A 184 -11.08 7.72 3.98
CA PHE A 184 -12.30 7.01 3.60
C PHE A 184 -12.26 5.54 4.02
N LEU A 185 -11.11 4.85 3.82
CA LEU A 185 -10.92 3.47 4.25
C LEU A 185 -11.20 3.27 5.75
N GLY A 186 -10.64 4.14 6.61
CA GLY A 186 -10.85 4.04 8.05
C GLY A 186 -12.29 4.32 8.45
N VAL A 187 -12.96 5.28 7.80
CA VAL A 187 -14.38 5.56 8.02
C VAL A 187 -15.24 4.36 7.64
N VAL A 188 -14.98 3.75 6.48
CA VAL A 188 -15.68 2.53 6.04
C VAL A 188 -15.43 1.36 6.99
N ALA A 189 -14.20 1.20 7.47
CA ALA A 189 -13.85 0.13 8.42
C ALA A 189 -14.60 0.26 9.74
N GLN A 190 -14.67 1.48 10.30
CA GLN A 190 -15.44 1.74 11.53
C GLN A 190 -16.93 1.51 11.31
N SER A 191 -17.50 2.04 10.22
CA SER A 191 -18.91 1.82 9.90
C SER A 191 -19.22 0.33 9.72
N LEU A 192 -18.32 -0.42 9.06
CA LEU A 192 -18.48 -1.87 8.91
C LEU A 192 -18.45 -2.59 10.26
N ALA A 193 -17.58 -2.16 11.19
CA ALA A 193 -17.54 -2.70 12.55
C ALA A 193 -18.88 -2.48 13.29
N GLU A 194 -19.41 -1.25 13.24
CA GLU A 194 -20.67 -0.88 13.90
C GLU A 194 -21.86 -1.71 13.41
N ILE A 195 -22.05 -1.79 12.08
CA ILE A 195 -23.19 -2.53 11.51
C ILE A 195 -23.03 -4.04 11.68
N THR A 196 -21.80 -4.56 11.72
CA THR A 196 -21.55 -5.99 11.98
C THR A 196 -21.91 -6.35 13.43
N VAL A 197 -21.54 -5.53 14.41
CA VAL A 197 -21.92 -5.72 15.81
C VAL A 197 -23.43 -5.62 16.00
N LEU A 198 -24.09 -4.66 15.33
CA LEU A 198 -25.55 -4.54 15.35
C LEU A 198 -26.24 -5.81 14.81
N ALA A 199 -25.77 -6.34 13.69
CA ALA A 199 -26.29 -7.57 13.09
C ALA A 199 -26.14 -8.76 14.05
N GLU A 200 -24.95 -8.92 14.66
CA GLU A 200 -24.70 -10.03 15.60
C GLU A 200 -25.54 -9.94 16.87
N LYS A 201 -25.69 -8.74 17.45
CA LYS A 201 -26.61 -8.51 18.59
C LYS A 201 -28.08 -8.76 18.23
N SER A 202 -28.43 -8.68 16.95
CA SER A 202 -29.76 -9.03 16.44
C SER A 202 -29.91 -10.51 16.09
N GLY A 203 -28.90 -11.35 16.41
CA GLY A 203 -28.94 -12.80 16.17
C GLY A 203 -28.54 -13.23 14.75
N ILE A 204 -27.95 -12.33 13.96
CA ILE A 204 -27.46 -12.64 12.60
C ILE A 204 -25.96 -12.91 12.67
N SER A 205 -25.50 -14.08 12.19
CA SER A 205 -24.07 -14.39 12.15
C SER A 205 -23.31 -13.38 11.26
N ARG A 206 -22.05 -13.11 11.60
CA ARG A 206 -21.18 -12.24 10.80
C ARG A 206 -21.01 -12.77 9.38
N GLN A 207 -20.86 -14.11 9.24
CA GLN A 207 -20.78 -14.76 7.93
C GLN A 207 -22.00 -14.45 7.06
N ALA A 208 -23.22 -14.65 7.60
CA ALA A 208 -24.45 -14.41 6.84
C ALA A 208 -24.62 -12.92 6.48
N PHE A 209 -24.36 -12.03 7.44
CA PHE A 209 -24.44 -10.59 7.22
C PHE A 209 -23.47 -10.13 6.15
N LEU A 210 -22.17 -10.47 6.26
CA LEU A 210 -21.16 -10.05 5.33
C LEU A 210 -21.31 -10.68 3.94
N ALA A 211 -21.82 -11.94 3.87
CA ALA A 211 -22.17 -12.55 2.58
C ALA A 211 -23.27 -11.78 1.85
N CYS A 212 -24.28 -11.27 2.59
CA CYS A 212 -25.33 -10.45 2.04
C CYS A 212 -24.79 -9.07 1.59
N LEU A 213 -24.02 -8.41 2.46
CA LEU A 213 -23.42 -7.10 2.20
C LEU A 213 -22.53 -7.13 0.93
N ASN A 214 -21.67 -8.16 0.80
CA ASN A 214 -20.75 -8.29 -0.33
C ASN A 214 -21.46 -8.53 -1.68
N LYS A 215 -22.70 -9.03 -1.67
CA LYS A 215 -23.56 -9.18 -2.86
C LYS A 215 -24.37 -7.94 -3.19
N SER A 216 -24.47 -7.02 -2.23
CA SER A 216 -25.24 -5.77 -2.38
C SER A 216 -24.43 -4.71 -3.14
N VAL A 217 -25.07 -3.57 -3.45
CA VAL A 217 -24.39 -2.39 -4.03
C VAL A 217 -23.33 -1.79 -3.12
N MET A 218 -23.32 -2.11 -1.82
CA MET A 218 -22.31 -1.68 -0.86
C MET A 218 -21.11 -2.64 -0.78
N GLY A 219 -21.17 -3.79 -1.44
CA GLY A 219 -20.06 -4.72 -1.56
C GLY A 219 -18.89 -4.11 -2.35
N SER A 220 -17.67 -4.38 -1.90
CA SER A 220 -16.45 -3.86 -2.51
C SER A 220 -15.32 -4.88 -2.38
N LEU A 221 -14.22 -4.66 -3.12
CA LEU A 221 -13.01 -5.46 -2.91
C LEU A 221 -12.55 -5.41 -1.44
N PHE A 222 -12.69 -4.23 -0.79
CA PHE A 222 -12.32 -4.05 0.61
C PHE A 222 -13.17 -4.91 1.55
N THR A 223 -14.49 -4.84 1.45
CA THR A 223 -15.40 -5.61 2.31
C THR A 223 -15.20 -7.12 2.10
N GLY A 224 -14.93 -7.54 0.84
CA GLY A 224 -14.64 -8.94 0.51
C GLY A 224 -13.39 -9.46 1.21
N TYR A 225 -12.23 -8.81 1.01
CA TYR A 225 -10.98 -9.33 1.59
C TYR A 225 -10.88 -9.15 3.12
N LYS A 226 -11.73 -8.32 3.72
CA LYS A 226 -11.83 -8.19 5.18
C LYS A 226 -12.82 -9.17 5.81
N THR A 227 -13.70 -9.80 5.03
CA THR A 227 -14.67 -10.77 5.53
C THR A 227 -14.04 -11.87 6.40
N PRO A 228 -12.95 -12.56 6.01
CA PRO A 228 -12.34 -13.59 6.87
C PRO A 228 -11.89 -13.04 8.22
N ALA A 229 -11.32 -11.84 8.28
CA ALA A 229 -10.89 -11.23 9.53
C ALA A 229 -12.06 -10.93 10.47
N TYR A 230 -13.17 -10.46 9.94
CA TYR A 230 -14.40 -10.15 10.71
C TYR A 230 -15.11 -11.42 11.18
N VAL A 231 -15.21 -12.44 10.33
CA VAL A 231 -15.90 -13.70 10.64
C VAL A 231 -15.11 -14.51 11.65
N ASN A 232 -13.80 -14.67 11.43
CA ASN A 232 -12.95 -15.57 12.20
C ASN A 232 -12.11 -14.87 13.28
N LEU A 233 -12.24 -13.54 13.41
CA LEU A 233 -11.48 -12.73 14.38
C LEU A 233 -9.97 -12.87 14.19
N ASP A 234 -9.52 -13.05 12.93
CA ASP A 234 -8.11 -13.10 12.58
C ASP A 234 -7.62 -11.68 12.23
N PHE A 235 -6.90 -11.07 13.17
CA PHE A 235 -6.35 -9.73 13.03
C PHE A 235 -4.86 -9.73 12.71
N GLU A 236 -4.37 -10.79 12.05
CA GLU A 236 -3.01 -10.82 11.48
C GLU A 236 -2.82 -9.60 10.54
N PRO A 237 -1.78 -8.77 10.75
CA PRO A 237 -1.75 -7.46 10.15
C PRO A 237 -1.48 -7.50 8.64
N THR A 238 -2.44 -7.04 7.86
CA THR A 238 -2.24 -6.62 6.47
C THR A 238 -1.93 -5.12 6.39
N PHE A 239 -2.54 -4.34 7.29
CA PHE A 239 -2.29 -2.92 7.52
C PHE A 239 -2.59 -2.61 8.99
N THR A 240 -1.56 -2.23 9.76
CA THR A 240 -1.68 -2.10 11.21
C THR A 240 -2.50 -0.89 11.64
N ALA A 241 -3.11 -0.94 12.82
CA ALA A 241 -3.82 0.19 13.41
C ALA A 241 -2.90 1.42 13.58
N THR A 242 -1.63 1.23 13.95
CA THR A 242 -0.63 2.31 14.05
C THR A 242 -0.38 2.98 12.69
N LEU A 243 -0.29 2.20 11.60
CA LEU A 243 -0.11 2.78 10.26
C LEU A 243 -1.36 3.53 9.78
N LEU A 244 -2.55 3.01 10.07
CA LEU A 244 -3.80 3.72 9.75
C LEU A 244 -3.89 5.02 10.54
N ARG A 245 -3.54 5.04 11.83
CA ARG A 245 -3.49 6.25 12.64
C ARG A 245 -2.55 7.30 12.03
N LYS A 246 -1.33 6.90 11.65
CA LYS A 246 -0.37 7.79 10.97
C LYS A 246 -0.99 8.42 9.72
N ASP A 247 -1.69 7.65 8.90
CA ASP A 247 -2.29 8.17 7.68
C ASP A 247 -3.46 9.13 7.99
N PHE A 248 -4.20 8.91 9.07
CA PHE A 248 -5.20 9.86 9.58
C PHE A 248 -4.56 11.15 10.10
N ASP A 249 -3.43 11.06 10.82
CA ASP A 249 -2.68 12.23 11.27
C ASP A 249 -2.28 13.11 10.09
N LEU A 250 -1.71 12.51 9.04
CA LEU A 250 -1.32 13.21 7.80
C LEU A 250 -2.55 13.80 7.07
N GLY A 251 -3.63 13.01 6.92
CA GLY A 251 -4.82 13.44 6.21
C GLY A 251 -5.57 14.57 6.91
N LEU A 252 -5.70 14.51 8.25
CA LEU A 252 -6.31 15.58 9.04
C LEU A 252 -5.43 16.84 9.11
N ALA A 253 -4.10 16.70 9.04
CA ALA A 253 -3.20 17.82 8.91
C ALA A 253 -3.40 18.54 7.56
N ALA A 254 -3.43 17.79 6.45
CA ALA A 254 -3.72 18.35 5.13
C ALA A 254 -5.12 19.00 5.06
N ALA A 255 -6.13 18.40 5.67
CA ALA A 255 -7.47 19.00 5.73
C ALA A 255 -7.47 20.34 6.47
N ARG A 256 -6.70 20.47 7.57
CA ARG A 256 -6.55 21.75 8.29
C ARG A 256 -5.85 22.82 7.45
N GLU A 257 -4.81 22.43 6.71
CA GLU A 257 -4.08 23.34 5.82
C GLU A 257 -5.00 23.92 4.74
N HIS A 258 -5.92 23.10 4.23
CA HIS A 258 -6.88 23.50 3.20
C HIS A 258 -8.24 23.98 3.76
N GLU A 259 -8.36 24.16 5.08
CA GLU A 259 -9.58 24.60 5.76
C GLU A 259 -10.82 23.72 5.47
N VAL A 260 -10.60 22.41 5.24
CA VAL A 260 -11.68 21.45 4.97
C VAL A 260 -12.15 20.80 6.27
N PRO A 261 -13.43 20.98 6.69
CA PRO A 261 -13.96 20.32 7.88
C PRO A 261 -14.09 18.79 7.66
N MET A 262 -13.55 18.00 8.58
CA MET A 262 -13.55 16.53 8.52
C MET A 262 -14.13 15.90 9.80
N PRO A 263 -15.41 16.19 10.18
CA PRO A 263 -15.95 15.75 11.47
C PRO A 263 -16.01 14.22 11.61
N VAL A 264 -16.41 13.49 10.56
CA VAL A 264 -16.49 12.02 10.59
C VAL A 264 -15.09 11.39 10.74
N ALA A 265 -14.14 11.84 9.95
CA ALA A 265 -12.76 11.35 10.03
C ALA A 265 -12.12 11.69 11.40
N ALA A 266 -12.42 12.85 11.99
CA ALA A 266 -11.93 13.23 13.30
C ALA A 266 -12.44 12.28 14.40
N ILE A 267 -13.72 11.89 14.37
CA ILE A 267 -14.29 10.90 15.30
C ILE A 267 -13.60 9.55 15.11
N VAL A 268 -13.49 9.08 13.88
CA VAL A 268 -12.84 7.79 13.57
C VAL A 268 -11.38 7.79 13.98
N HIS A 269 -10.66 8.91 13.82
CA HIS A 269 -9.30 9.05 14.32
C HIS A 269 -9.19 8.77 15.83
N GLN A 270 -10.13 9.30 16.64
CA GLN A 270 -10.16 9.04 18.09
C GLN A 270 -10.43 7.56 18.40
N LEU A 271 -11.27 6.89 17.61
CA LEU A 271 -11.53 5.45 17.76
C LEU A 271 -10.28 4.63 17.42
N ILE A 272 -9.55 4.97 16.35
CA ILE A 272 -8.28 4.34 16.00
C ILE A 272 -7.22 4.62 17.09
N GLN A 273 -7.16 5.83 17.62
CA GLN A 273 -6.27 6.19 18.74
C GLN A 273 -6.59 5.34 19.98
N GLY A 274 -7.87 5.15 20.28
CA GLY A 274 -8.33 4.27 21.37
C GLY A 274 -7.93 2.81 21.16
N LEU A 275 -8.01 2.32 19.90
CA LEU A 275 -7.59 0.96 19.53
C LEU A 275 -6.08 0.76 19.79
N VAL A 276 -5.25 1.72 19.36
CA VAL A 276 -3.80 1.70 19.62
C VAL A 276 -3.51 1.77 21.13
N GLY A 277 -4.21 2.64 21.87
CA GLY A 277 -4.05 2.78 23.32
C GLY A 277 -4.40 1.51 24.11
N ARG A 278 -5.27 0.64 23.57
CA ARG A 278 -5.61 -0.67 24.15
C ARG A 278 -4.61 -1.78 23.80
N GLY A 279 -3.52 -1.48 23.08
CA GLY A 279 -2.47 -2.46 22.74
C GLY A 279 -2.64 -3.13 21.38
N TYR A 280 -3.63 -2.75 20.57
CA TYR A 280 -3.84 -3.29 19.21
C TYR A 280 -3.03 -2.57 18.12
N GLY A 281 -1.99 -1.81 18.50
CA GLY A 281 -1.23 -1.01 17.55
C GLY A 281 -0.61 -1.81 16.41
N ASP A 282 -0.13 -3.01 16.68
CA ASP A 282 0.49 -3.91 15.72
C ASP A 282 -0.50 -4.89 15.06
N ALA A 283 -1.74 -4.96 15.55
CA ALA A 283 -2.80 -5.75 14.93
C ALA A 283 -3.34 -5.05 13.66
N ASP A 284 -4.02 -5.83 12.83
CA ASP A 284 -4.78 -5.26 11.71
C ASP A 284 -5.87 -4.30 12.23
N PHE A 285 -6.06 -3.17 11.52
CA PHE A 285 -7.07 -2.19 11.89
C PHE A 285 -8.51 -2.74 11.90
N ALA A 286 -8.74 -3.93 11.31
CA ALA A 286 -10.01 -4.67 11.43
C ALA A 286 -10.36 -4.97 12.90
N ALA A 287 -9.40 -4.93 13.83
CA ALA A 287 -9.63 -5.01 15.28
C ALA A 287 -10.53 -3.87 15.83
N LEU A 288 -10.87 -2.84 15.02
CA LEU A 288 -11.98 -1.92 15.32
C LEU A 288 -13.30 -2.66 15.59
N LEU A 289 -13.51 -3.83 14.97
CA LEU A 289 -14.65 -4.70 15.27
C LEU A 289 -14.65 -5.16 16.74
N GLN A 290 -13.50 -5.58 17.26
CA GLN A 290 -13.36 -6.01 18.66
C GLN A 290 -13.66 -4.86 19.62
N GLN A 291 -13.10 -3.68 19.35
CA GLN A 291 -13.35 -2.48 20.15
C GLN A 291 -14.82 -2.09 20.15
N GLN A 292 -15.49 -2.17 19.01
CA GLN A 292 -16.91 -1.86 18.87
C GLN A 292 -17.79 -2.86 19.62
N ALA A 293 -17.45 -4.15 19.56
CA ALA A 293 -18.17 -5.19 20.28
C ALA A 293 -18.04 -5.02 21.80
N GLU A 294 -16.85 -4.75 22.31
CA GLU A 294 -16.60 -4.45 23.73
C GLU A 294 -17.43 -3.25 24.19
N ALA A 295 -17.47 -2.17 23.40
CA ALA A 295 -18.27 -0.98 23.70
C ALA A 295 -19.78 -1.28 23.72
N ALA A 296 -20.23 -2.30 22.98
CA ALA A 296 -21.62 -2.77 22.96
C ALA A 296 -21.91 -3.86 24.01
N GLY A 297 -20.94 -4.22 24.88
CA GLY A 297 -21.08 -5.30 25.85
C GLY A 297 -21.22 -6.67 25.19
N LEU A 298 -20.63 -6.88 24.01
CA LEU A 298 -20.67 -8.12 23.27
C LEU A 298 -19.28 -8.77 23.29
N THR A 299 -19.21 -10.06 23.64
CA THR A 299 -18.02 -10.88 23.48
C THR A 299 -18.12 -11.63 22.18
N LEU A 300 -17.21 -11.33 21.23
CA LEU A 300 -17.14 -12.01 19.95
C LEU A 300 -16.46 -13.38 20.10
N ILE A 301 -16.98 -14.37 19.38
CA ILE A 301 -16.39 -15.70 19.26
C ILE A 301 -16.16 -15.96 17.78
N SER A 302 -14.98 -16.53 17.43
CA SER A 302 -14.70 -16.93 16.04
C SER A 302 -15.79 -17.86 15.51
N GLU A 303 -16.27 -17.62 14.29
CA GLU A 303 -17.25 -18.51 13.65
C GLU A 303 -16.58 -19.72 12.99
N HIS A 304 -15.23 -19.76 12.91
CA HIS A 304 -14.44 -20.81 12.27
C HIS A 304 -14.98 -21.24 10.89
N ALA A 305 -15.48 -20.24 10.13
CA ALA A 305 -16.10 -20.48 8.85
C ALA A 305 -15.08 -20.33 7.70
N ASP A 306 -15.18 -21.21 6.72
CA ASP A 306 -14.45 -21.05 5.47
C ASP A 306 -15.15 -19.99 4.61
N VAL A 307 -14.57 -18.81 4.54
CA VAL A 307 -15.12 -17.67 3.78
C VAL A 307 -14.08 -17.13 2.81
N PRO A 308 -14.47 -16.92 1.54
CA PRO A 308 -13.55 -16.40 0.54
C PRO A 308 -13.17 -14.94 0.86
N ASP A 309 -11.94 -14.57 0.58
CA ASP A 309 -11.46 -13.18 0.68
C ASP A 309 -11.69 -12.36 -0.61
N GLY A 310 -12.26 -12.98 -1.65
CA GLY A 310 -12.53 -12.33 -2.93
C GLY A 310 -11.27 -11.94 -3.72
N LEU A 311 -10.09 -12.40 -3.29
CA LEU A 311 -8.81 -12.13 -3.97
C LEU A 311 -8.40 -13.23 -4.94
N ASP A 312 -8.99 -14.42 -4.85
CA ASP A 312 -8.69 -15.52 -5.76
C ASP A 312 -8.90 -15.09 -7.22
N THR A 313 -7.90 -15.30 -8.04
CA THR A 313 -8.03 -15.19 -9.48
C THR A 313 -8.71 -16.44 -10.01
N THR A 314 -9.66 -16.26 -10.94
CA THR A 314 -10.40 -17.36 -11.60
C THR A 314 -9.48 -18.37 -12.31
N GLU A 315 -8.19 -18.11 -12.42
CA GLU A 315 -7.19 -19.00 -13.02
C GLU A 315 -6.73 -20.13 -12.06
N SER A 316 -6.75 -19.94 -10.76
CA SER A 316 -6.34 -20.98 -9.79
C SER A 316 -7.36 -22.11 -9.66
N ARG A 317 -8.63 -21.92 -10.03
CA ARG A 317 -9.67 -22.95 -9.99
C ARG A 317 -9.67 -23.92 -11.18
N ARG A 318 -8.92 -23.63 -12.25
CA ARG A 318 -8.85 -24.51 -13.45
C ARG A 318 -7.78 -25.61 -13.35
N HIS A 319 -6.98 -25.65 -12.29
CA HIS A 319 -5.87 -26.59 -12.13
C HIS A 319 -5.96 -27.43 -10.85
N GLN A 320 -7.12 -27.58 -10.21
CA GLN A 320 -7.33 -28.66 -9.25
C GLN A 320 -7.91 -29.85 -10.03
N PRO A 321 -7.20 -30.99 -10.11
CA PRO A 321 -7.79 -32.21 -10.63
C PRO A 321 -8.91 -32.64 -9.69
N THR A 322 -10.09 -32.83 -10.23
CA THR A 322 -11.18 -33.55 -9.55
C THR A 322 -10.71 -34.96 -9.31
N GLU A 323 -10.48 -35.31 -8.05
CA GLU A 323 -10.45 -36.70 -7.59
C GLU A 323 -11.87 -37.26 -7.50
#